data_adfc92e12bc53ced321c241b7b6d8b05
#
_entry.id   adfc92e12bc53ced321c241b7b6d8b05
#
_cell.length_a   1.000
_cell.length_b   1.000
_cell.length_c   1.000
_cell.angle_alpha   90.00
_cell.angle_beta   90.00
_cell.angle_gamma   90.00
#
_symmetry.space_group_name_H-M   'P 1'
#
loop_
_entity.id
_entity.type
_entity.pdbx_description
1 polymer ?
#
loop_
_entity_poly.entity_id
_entity_poly.type
_entity_poly.pdbx_seq_one_letter_code
_entity_poly.pdbx_strand_id
1 'polypeptide(L)'
;MASLKLQAVTKSYDGITPVIKQIDLDVADGEFIVMVGPSGCGKSTLLRMVAGLERTTSGDIYIDNQRVTDLEPKDRGIAMVFQNYALYPHMSVFDNMAYGLKIRGFGKEQIRQRVDEAARILELEPLLKRKPRELSGGQRQRVAMGRAIVREPAVFLFDEPLSNLDAKLRVQMRLELQQLHRRLKTTSLYVTHDQVEAMTLAQRVIVMNKGVAEQIGTPSEVYQRPASLFVASFIGSPAMNLFAGSVSADGCAFILSDGVRLPLETPRPQWADRRLTLGIRPEHIQQTTSALGVPMALLTLELLGADNLAHGRWGGQSIIARLSHEEMPAAGSVLYLSLPPAALHFFDSDSGLRMES
;
A
#
# COMPACT_ATOMS: atom_id res chain seq x y z
N MET A 1 -4.54 -0.56 24.79
CA MET A 1 -4.20 -0.38 23.39
C MET A 1 -3.36 0.86 23.32
N ALA A 2 -2.55 1.07 22.31
CA ALA A 2 -1.54 2.12 22.36
C ALA A 2 -1.41 2.86 21.02
N SER A 3 -1.23 4.18 21.06
CA SER A 3 -0.84 4.96 19.89
C SER A 3 0.62 4.69 19.50
N LEU A 4 0.98 4.98 18.25
CA LEU A 4 2.37 4.94 17.78
C LEU A 4 2.71 6.30 17.17
N LYS A 5 3.82 6.92 17.59
CA LYS A 5 4.28 8.18 17.03
C LYS A 5 5.75 8.08 16.60
N LEU A 6 6.02 8.53 15.38
CA LEU A 6 7.36 8.75 14.86
C LEU A 6 7.57 10.26 14.74
N GLN A 7 8.68 10.76 15.26
CA GLN A 7 9.00 12.18 15.24
C GLN A 7 10.37 12.39 14.63
N ALA A 8 10.38 12.98 13.43
CA ALA A 8 11.59 13.31 12.66
C ALA A 8 12.56 12.11 12.51
N VAL A 9 12.00 10.88 12.34
CA VAL A 9 12.79 9.65 12.30
C VAL A 9 13.60 9.57 11.02
N THR A 10 14.92 9.36 11.14
CA THR A 10 15.84 9.18 10.02
C THR A 10 16.66 7.91 10.15
N LYS A 11 17.18 7.41 9.03
CA LYS A 11 18.14 6.29 9.00
C LYS A 11 19.17 6.46 7.91
N SER A 12 20.43 6.36 8.28
CA SER A 12 21.59 6.15 7.39
C SER A 12 22.45 5.03 7.96
N TYR A 13 23.00 4.16 7.09
CA TYR A 13 23.90 3.09 7.50
C TYR A 13 25.37 3.50 7.42
N ASP A 14 25.70 4.42 6.53
CA ASP A 14 27.05 4.91 6.28
C ASP A 14 27.30 6.33 6.86
N GLY A 15 26.25 6.91 7.47
CA GLY A 15 26.27 8.28 7.98
C GLY A 15 26.14 9.37 6.89
N ILE A 16 26.10 8.99 5.62
CA ILE A 16 26.09 9.90 4.47
C ILE A 16 24.77 9.77 3.71
N THR A 17 24.42 8.54 3.30
CA THR A 17 23.27 8.27 2.44
C THR A 17 22.04 7.92 3.28
N PRO A 18 20.98 8.74 3.30
CA PRO A 18 19.79 8.44 4.07
C PRO A 18 18.93 7.39 3.36
N VAL A 19 18.69 6.27 4.05
CA VAL A 19 17.72 5.24 3.65
C VAL A 19 16.30 5.65 4.04
N ILE A 20 16.16 6.28 5.21
CA ILE A 20 14.96 7.01 5.65
C ILE A 20 15.38 8.46 5.86
N LYS A 21 14.74 9.38 5.12
CA LYS A 21 15.15 10.78 5.10
C LYS A 21 14.60 11.58 6.29
N GLN A 22 13.35 11.59 6.47
CA GLN A 22 12.67 12.09 7.66
C GLN A 22 11.23 11.64 7.58
N ILE A 23 10.76 10.96 8.59
CA ILE A 23 9.37 10.53 8.67
C ILE A 23 8.77 11.00 9.99
N ASP A 24 7.67 11.70 9.84
CA ASP A 24 6.76 12.07 10.91
C ASP A 24 5.46 11.30 10.69
N LEU A 25 4.98 10.61 11.73
CA LEU A 25 3.79 9.79 11.67
C LEU A 25 3.12 9.71 13.03
N ASP A 26 1.84 10.05 13.08
CA ASP A 26 0.97 9.80 14.23
C ASP A 26 -0.04 8.73 13.87
N VAL A 27 -0.03 7.61 14.61
CA VAL A 27 -0.95 6.48 14.47
C VAL A 27 -1.86 6.47 15.70
N ALA A 28 -3.16 6.55 15.46
CA ALA A 28 -4.13 6.50 16.53
C ALA A 28 -4.20 5.11 17.17
N ASP A 29 -4.67 5.06 18.41
CA ASP A 29 -4.93 3.79 19.09
C ASP A 29 -5.93 2.94 18.29
N GLY A 30 -5.58 1.69 18.06
CA GLY A 30 -6.39 0.73 17.29
C GLY A 30 -6.39 0.95 15.78
N GLU A 31 -5.56 1.83 15.24
CA GLU A 31 -5.50 2.10 13.82
C GLU A 31 -4.68 1.05 13.06
N PHE A 32 -5.14 0.69 11.85
CA PHE A 32 -4.44 -0.18 10.91
C PHE A 32 -3.82 0.65 9.79
N ILE A 33 -2.51 0.81 9.84
CA ILE A 33 -1.74 1.54 8.82
C ILE A 33 -0.97 0.56 7.94
N VAL A 34 -1.04 0.80 6.63
CA VAL A 34 -0.27 0.02 5.64
C VAL A 34 0.77 0.90 4.97
N MET A 35 2.02 0.45 4.99
CA MET A 35 3.11 1.02 4.21
C MET A 35 3.27 0.28 2.89
N VAL A 36 3.19 1.00 1.78
CA VAL A 36 3.35 0.47 0.43
C VAL A 36 4.38 1.29 -0.35
N GLY A 37 5.06 0.67 -1.31
CA GLY A 37 6.07 1.35 -2.13
C GLY A 37 6.99 0.35 -2.84
N PRO A 38 7.84 0.79 -3.76
CA PRO A 38 8.79 -0.05 -4.48
C PRO A 38 9.75 -0.79 -3.54
N SER A 39 10.38 -1.85 -4.05
CA SER A 39 11.46 -2.53 -3.32
C SER A 39 12.60 -1.56 -3.02
N GLY A 40 13.16 -1.65 -1.82
CA GLY A 40 14.27 -0.78 -1.40
C GLY A 40 13.90 0.66 -0.98
N CYS A 41 12.62 1.05 -0.95
CA CYS A 41 12.23 2.41 -0.55
C CYS A 41 12.28 2.67 0.97
N GLY A 42 12.64 1.66 1.81
CA GLY A 42 12.83 1.84 3.25
C GLY A 42 11.73 1.26 4.16
N LYS A 43 10.65 0.64 3.64
CA LYS A 43 9.52 0.11 4.42
C LYS A 43 9.94 -0.82 5.57
N SER A 44 10.64 -1.91 5.25
CA SER A 44 11.10 -2.88 6.26
C SER A 44 12.14 -2.28 7.21
N THR A 45 12.93 -1.30 6.76
CA THR A 45 13.85 -0.55 7.64
C THR A 45 13.06 0.24 8.68
N LEU A 46 12.03 0.99 8.26
CA LEU A 46 11.17 1.74 9.17
C LEU A 46 10.45 0.81 10.16
N LEU A 47 9.89 -0.30 9.67
CA LEU A 47 9.24 -1.29 10.51
C LEU A 47 10.20 -1.87 11.56
N ARG A 48 11.45 -2.19 11.17
CA ARG A 48 12.49 -2.71 12.08
C ARG A 48 12.96 -1.68 13.08
N MET A 49 12.98 -0.39 12.72
CA MET A 49 13.24 0.68 13.68
C MET A 49 12.15 0.78 14.76
N VAL A 50 10.88 0.68 14.36
CA VAL A 50 9.76 0.62 15.32
C VAL A 50 9.88 -0.62 16.21
N ALA A 51 10.29 -1.75 15.64
CA ALA A 51 10.52 -2.98 16.40
C ALA A 51 11.73 -2.93 17.35
N GLY A 52 12.64 -1.96 17.20
CA GLY A 52 13.90 -1.91 17.92
C GLY A 52 14.95 -2.90 17.42
N LEU A 53 14.71 -3.53 16.26
CA LEU A 53 15.65 -4.40 15.58
C LEU A 53 16.70 -3.62 14.78
N GLU A 54 16.44 -2.34 14.54
CA GLU A 54 17.30 -1.39 13.85
C GLU A 54 17.29 -0.06 14.60
N ARG A 55 18.45 0.55 14.80
CA ARG A 55 18.55 1.84 15.49
C ARG A 55 18.22 2.98 14.52
N THR A 56 17.53 4.00 15.00
CA THR A 56 17.39 5.28 14.29
C THR A 56 18.73 6.00 14.22
N THR A 57 18.97 6.79 13.18
CA THR A 57 20.10 7.73 13.14
C THR A 57 19.76 9.01 13.92
N SER A 58 18.53 9.51 13.77
CA SER A 58 17.98 10.60 14.58
C SER A 58 16.46 10.47 14.68
N GLY A 59 15.84 11.32 15.48
CA GLY A 59 14.42 11.32 15.76
C GLY A 59 14.00 10.29 16.80
N ASP A 60 12.75 10.34 17.19
CA ASP A 60 12.20 9.57 18.29
C ASP A 60 10.98 8.74 17.92
N ILE A 61 10.84 7.61 18.60
CA ILE A 61 9.71 6.68 18.48
C ILE A 61 9.02 6.59 19.84
N TYR A 62 7.70 6.75 19.83
CA TYR A 62 6.86 6.67 21.03
C TYR A 62 5.77 5.61 20.83
N ILE A 63 5.52 4.83 21.87
CA ILE A 63 4.38 3.91 21.97
C ILE A 63 3.63 4.31 23.24
N ASP A 64 2.36 4.69 23.10
CA ASP A 64 1.51 5.14 24.20
C ASP A 64 2.17 6.20 25.08
N ASN A 65 2.66 7.28 24.47
CA ASN A 65 3.38 8.38 25.10
C ASN A 65 4.74 8.00 25.76
N GLN A 66 5.13 6.73 25.75
CA GLN A 66 6.44 6.32 26.20
C GLN A 66 7.46 6.40 25.07
N ARG A 67 8.56 7.12 25.25
CA ARG A 67 9.69 7.11 24.32
C ARG A 67 10.36 5.73 24.37
N VAL A 68 10.38 5.05 23.23
CA VAL A 68 10.92 3.67 23.11
C VAL A 68 12.15 3.59 22.21
N THR A 69 12.67 4.73 21.73
CA THR A 69 13.77 4.82 20.76
C THR A 69 14.95 3.94 21.13
N ASP A 70 15.37 4.00 22.40
CA ASP A 70 16.57 3.30 22.91
C ASP A 70 16.24 1.97 23.60
N LEU A 71 14.95 1.59 23.70
CA LEU A 71 14.55 0.35 24.36
C LEU A 71 14.83 -0.87 23.48
N GLU A 72 15.22 -1.97 24.11
CA GLU A 72 15.35 -3.26 23.46
C GLU A 72 13.99 -3.77 22.94
N PRO A 73 13.93 -4.57 21.85
CA PRO A 73 12.68 -5.06 21.27
C PRO A 73 11.72 -5.73 22.25
N LYS A 74 12.28 -6.45 23.26
CA LYS A 74 11.50 -7.14 24.30
C LYS A 74 10.72 -6.20 25.22
N ASP A 75 11.21 -4.96 25.38
CA ASP A 75 10.69 -3.95 26.33
C ASP A 75 9.75 -2.94 25.65
N ARG A 76 9.58 -3.00 24.31
CA ARG A 76 8.71 -2.08 23.55
C ARG A 76 7.24 -2.44 23.54
N GLY A 77 6.84 -3.58 24.12
CA GLY A 77 5.44 -4.04 24.10
C GLY A 77 4.91 -4.39 22.69
N ILE A 78 5.79 -4.74 21.75
CA ILE A 78 5.42 -5.06 20.36
C ILE A 78 5.42 -6.57 20.09
N ALA A 79 4.70 -6.96 19.04
CA ALA A 79 4.86 -8.28 18.41
C ALA A 79 5.02 -8.13 16.89
N MET A 80 5.91 -8.90 16.30
CA MET A 80 6.23 -8.85 14.88
C MET A 80 5.96 -10.20 14.20
N VAL A 81 5.26 -10.15 13.07
CA VAL A 81 5.06 -11.27 12.15
C VAL A 81 5.98 -11.06 10.95
N PHE A 82 6.91 -11.99 10.73
CA PHE A 82 7.91 -11.93 9.68
C PHE A 82 7.40 -12.57 8.38
N GLN A 83 7.93 -12.16 7.26
CA GLN A 83 7.64 -12.67 5.92
C GLN A 83 7.78 -14.20 5.79
N ASN A 84 8.77 -14.79 6.46
CA ASN A 84 9.04 -16.25 6.47
C ASN A 84 8.36 -16.99 7.63
N TYR A 85 7.41 -16.33 8.33
CA TYR A 85 6.69 -16.83 9.52
C TYR A 85 7.58 -17.12 10.73
N ALA A 86 8.87 -17.38 10.56
CA ALA A 86 9.88 -17.68 11.59
C ALA A 86 9.43 -18.74 12.63
N LEU A 87 8.70 -19.77 12.19
CA LEU A 87 8.25 -20.85 13.07
C LEU A 87 9.41 -21.79 13.44
N TYR A 88 9.40 -22.28 14.68
CA TYR A 88 10.35 -23.29 15.15
C TYR A 88 9.93 -24.66 14.60
N PRO A 89 10.69 -25.27 13.66
CA PRO A 89 10.22 -26.44 12.90
C PRO A 89 10.10 -27.72 13.76
N HIS A 90 10.84 -27.78 14.85
CA HIS A 90 10.84 -28.93 15.78
C HIS A 90 9.73 -28.88 16.83
N MET A 91 9.13 -27.72 17.05
CA MET A 91 8.07 -27.49 18.03
C MET A 91 6.69 -27.74 17.43
N SER A 92 5.74 -28.15 18.28
CA SER A 92 4.30 -28.20 17.93
C SER A 92 3.73 -26.80 17.69
N VAL A 93 2.52 -26.70 17.13
CA VAL A 93 1.78 -25.42 17.02
C VAL A 93 1.60 -24.82 18.40
N PHE A 94 1.14 -25.61 19.40
CA PHE A 94 1.01 -25.16 20.78
C PHE A 94 2.32 -24.59 21.32
N ASP A 95 3.44 -25.32 21.18
CA ASP A 95 4.74 -24.87 21.69
C ASP A 95 5.26 -23.63 20.96
N ASN A 96 5.04 -23.52 19.66
CA ASN A 96 5.35 -22.30 18.90
C ASN A 96 4.62 -21.10 19.50
N MET A 97 3.32 -21.21 19.76
CA MET A 97 2.54 -20.12 20.34
C MET A 97 2.96 -19.82 21.79
N ALA A 98 3.16 -20.86 22.59
CA ALA A 98 3.51 -20.77 24.00
C ALA A 98 4.92 -20.24 24.28
N TYR A 99 5.84 -20.35 23.32
CA TYR A 99 7.27 -20.14 23.55
C TYR A 99 7.62 -18.77 24.16
N GLY A 100 7.05 -17.69 23.59
CA GLY A 100 7.26 -16.34 24.10
C GLY A 100 6.74 -16.11 25.54
N LEU A 101 5.65 -16.77 25.91
CA LEU A 101 5.11 -16.73 27.26
C LEU A 101 5.96 -17.52 28.26
N LYS A 102 6.51 -18.69 27.84
CA LYS A 102 7.43 -19.50 28.66
C LYS A 102 8.67 -18.69 29.03
N ILE A 103 9.29 -17.97 28.04
CA ILE A 103 10.47 -17.13 28.31
C ILE A 103 10.17 -16.00 29.27
N ARG A 104 8.96 -15.43 29.23
CA ARG A 104 8.51 -14.37 30.14
C ARG A 104 8.12 -14.90 31.55
N GLY A 105 8.21 -16.20 31.80
CA GLY A 105 7.93 -16.80 33.12
C GLY A 105 6.47 -16.98 33.46
N PHE A 106 5.56 -16.96 32.47
CA PHE A 106 4.13 -17.21 32.73
C PHE A 106 3.89 -18.64 33.24
N GLY A 107 2.94 -18.80 34.15
CA GLY A 107 2.51 -20.08 34.68
C GLY A 107 1.88 -20.99 33.61
N LYS A 108 1.98 -22.32 33.79
CA LYS A 108 1.47 -23.29 32.80
C LYS A 108 -0.01 -23.10 32.46
N GLU A 109 -0.82 -22.81 33.46
CA GLU A 109 -2.26 -22.61 33.29
C GLU A 109 -2.58 -21.35 32.48
N GLN A 110 -1.90 -20.24 32.78
CA GLN A 110 -2.03 -18.99 32.04
C GLN A 110 -1.58 -19.13 30.57
N ILE A 111 -0.49 -19.89 30.35
CA ILE A 111 -0.01 -20.18 28.97
C ILE A 111 -1.08 -20.96 28.22
N ARG A 112 -1.65 -22.00 28.83
CA ARG A 112 -2.68 -22.81 28.20
C ARG A 112 -3.90 -21.98 27.85
N GLN A 113 -4.42 -21.19 28.79
CA GLN A 113 -5.58 -20.33 28.58
C GLN A 113 -5.38 -19.37 27.40
N ARG A 114 -4.24 -18.64 27.36
CA ARG A 114 -3.93 -17.69 26.27
C ARG A 114 -3.74 -18.38 24.92
N VAL A 115 -3.09 -19.56 24.91
CA VAL A 115 -2.91 -20.31 23.65
C VAL A 115 -4.25 -20.86 23.15
N ASP A 116 -5.10 -21.42 24.03
CA ASP A 116 -6.42 -21.95 23.65
C ASP A 116 -7.34 -20.84 23.14
N GLU A 117 -7.30 -19.64 23.75
CA GLU A 117 -8.05 -18.47 23.28
C GLU A 117 -7.57 -18.01 21.89
N ALA A 118 -6.26 -17.83 21.69
CA ALA A 118 -5.71 -17.45 20.40
C ALA A 118 -5.94 -18.53 19.32
N ALA A 119 -5.87 -19.82 19.70
CA ALA A 119 -6.15 -20.92 18.79
C ALA A 119 -7.61 -20.92 18.32
N ARG A 120 -8.56 -20.60 19.22
CA ARG A 120 -9.99 -20.44 18.88
C ARG A 120 -10.21 -19.29 17.90
N ILE A 121 -9.60 -18.13 18.16
CA ILE A 121 -9.70 -16.95 17.28
C ILE A 121 -9.21 -17.27 15.87
N LEU A 122 -8.15 -18.09 15.75
CA LEU A 122 -7.45 -18.41 14.51
C LEU A 122 -7.85 -19.78 13.91
N GLU A 123 -8.82 -20.48 14.50
CA GLU A 123 -9.27 -21.82 14.06
C GLU A 123 -8.12 -22.84 14.01
N LEU A 124 -7.22 -22.81 14.99
CA LEU A 124 -6.04 -23.68 15.09
C LEU A 124 -6.23 -24.80 16.10
N GLU A 125 -7.34 -24.89 16.82
CA GLU A 125 -7.59 -25.88 17.90
C GLU A 125 -7.28 -27.33 17.47
N PRO A 126 -7.75 -27.81 16.27
CA PRO A 126 -7.46 -29.18 15.84
C PRO A 126 -6.01 -29.41 15.42
N LEU A 127 -5.23 -28.34 15.28
CA LEU A 127 -3.87 -28.37 14.77
C LEU A 127 -2.80 -28.19 15.86
N LEU A 128 -3.18 -27.95 17.11
CA LEU A 128 -2.27 -27.60 18.22
C LEU A 128 -1.13 -28.62 18.43
N LYS A 129 -1.36 -29.89 18.13
CA LYS A 129 -0.36 -30.98 18.28
C LYS A 129 0.52 -31.16 17.05
N ARG A 130 0.17 -30.56 15.89
CA ARG A 130 0.94 -30.69 14.64
C ARG A 130 2.22 -29.86 14.68
N LYS A 131 3.16 -30.22 13.80
CA LYS A 131 4.40 -29.46 13.55
C LYS A 131 4.27 -28.62 12.28
N PRO A 132 5.07 -27.55 12.11
CA PRO A 132 5.00 -26.65 10.95
C PRO A 132 5.06 -27.35 9.58
N ARG A 133 5.80 -28.46 9.45
CA ARG A 133 5.90 -29.26 8.21
C ARG A 133 4.60 -29.95 7.80
N GLU A 134 3.66 -30.10 8.74
CA GLU A 134 2.37 -30.77 8.55
C GLU A 134 1.24 -29.77 8.27
N LEU A 135 1.58 -28.50 8.07
CA LEU A 135 0.66 -27.38 7.89
C LEU A 135 0.73 -26.82 6.48
N SER A 136 -0.40 -26.35 5.97
CA SER A 136 -0.46 -25.51 4.76
C SER A 136 0.19 -24.13 4.98
N GLY A 137 0.42 -23.37 3.91
CA GLY A 137 0.96 -22.01 3.98
C GLY A 137 0.11 -21.09 4.86
N GLY A 138 -1.20 -21.05 4.65
CA GLY A 138 -2.12 -20.25 5.48
C GLY A 138 -2.18 -20.71 6.94
N GLN A 139 -2.11 -22.01 7.20
CA GLN A 139 -2.05 -22.52 8.57
C GLN A 139 -0.74 -22.11 9.28
N ARG A 140 0.40 -22.15 8.59
CA ARG A 140 1.67 -21.63 9.14
C ARG A 140 1.59 -20.15 9.46
N GLN A 141 0.95 -19.38 8.60
CA GLN A 141 0.73 -17.95 8.83
C GLN A 141 -0.15 -17.71 10.05
N ARG A 142 -1.30 -18.41 10.18
CA ARG A 142 -2.16 -18.32 11.37
C ARG A 142 -1.37 -18.67 12.65
N VAL A 143 -0.49 -19.66 12.62
CA VAL A 143 0.39 -19.98 13.77
C VAL A 143 1.34 -18.82 14.09
N ALA A 144 1.94 -18.17 13.07
CA ALA A 144 2.80 -17.02 13.28
C ALA A 144 2.03 -15.83 13.89
N MET A 145 0.77 -15.61 13.44
CA MET A 145 -0.12 -14.63 14.06
C MET A 145 -0.48 -15.01 15.51
N GLY A 146 -0.75 -16.30 15.78
CA GLY A 146 -1.01 -16.80 17.13
C GLY A 146 0.14 -16.54 18.09
N ARG A 147 1.40 -16.73 17.66
CA ARG A 147 2.60 -16.37 18.43
C ARG A 147 2.64 -14.89 18.83
N ALA A 148 2.10 -14.04 17.98
CA ALA A 148 2.04 -12.60 18.22
C ALA A 148 0.87 -12.25 19.16
N ILE A 149 -0.33 -12.82 18.92
CA ILE A 149 -1.57 -12.54 19.66
C ILE A 149 -1.46 -12.93 21.13
N VAL A 150 -0.93 -14.12 21.44
CA VAL A 150 -0.80 -14.62 22.83
C VAL A 150 0.01 -13.68 23.74
N ARG A 151 0.81 -12.79 23.15
CA ARG A 151 1.63 -11.80 23.87
C ARG A 151 0.87 -10.55 24.26
N GLU A 152 -0.35 -10.35 23.71
CA GLU A 152 -1.18 -9.15 23.91
C GLU A 152 -0.36 -7.86 23.71
N PRO A 153 0.22 -7.65 22.52
CA PRO A 153 1.09 -6.52 22.29
C PRO A 153 0.33 -5.20 22.22
N ALA A 154 0.99 -4.11 22.56
CA ALA A 154 0.49 -2.74 22.37
C ALA A 154 0.40 -2.39 20.87
N VAL A 155 1.38 -2.83 20.08
CA VAL A 155 1.44 -2.60 18.61
C VAL A 155 1.80 -3.91 17.90
N PHE A 156 1.04 -4.23 16.83
CA PHE A 156 1.38 -5.29 15.88
C PHE A 156 2.20 -4.75 14.72
N LEU A 157 3.24 -5.48 14.34
CA LEU A 157 4.10 -5.19 13.21
C LEU A 157 4.06 -6.38 12.23
N PHE A 158 3.78 -6.10 10.95
CA PHE A 158 3.70 -7.10 9.90
C PHE A 158 4.67 -6.78 8.77
N ASP A 159 5.69 -7.64 8.56
CA ASP A 159 6.68 -7.50 7.48
C ASP A 159 6.31 -8.45 6.33
N GLU A 160 5.53 -7.98 5.36
CA GLU A 160 5.07 -8.70 4.17
C GLU A 160 4.49 -10.10 4.46
N PRO A 161 3.55 -10.26 5.39
CA PRO A 161 3.14 -11.58 5.89
C PRO A 161 2.42 -12.44 4.86
N LEU A 162 1.87 -11.87 3.76
CA LEU A 162 1.12 -12.59 2.73
C LEU A 162 1.93 -12.89 1.46
N SER A 163 3.17 -12.39 1.35
CA SER A 163 3.96 -12.44 0.10
C SER A 163 4.26 -13.87 -0.38
N ASN A 164 4.38 -14.82 0.54
CA ASN A 164 4.71 -16.23 0.24
C ASN A 164 3.48 -17.12 -0.01
N LEU A 165 2.29 -16.53 -0.18
CA LEU A 165 1.05 -17.26 -0.44
C LEU A 165 0.65 -17.18 -1.92
N ASP A 166 -0.01 -18.23 -2.41
CA ASP A 166 -0.67 -18.19 -3.71
C ASP A 166 -1.82 -17.17 -3.75
N ALA A 167 -2.26 -16.77 -4.94
CA ALA A 167 -3.23 -15.70 -5.13
C ALA A 167 -4.57 -15.98 -4.42
N LYS A 168 -5.08 -17.21 -4.49
CA LYS A 168 -6.37 -17.59 -3.87
C LYS A 168 -6.29 -17.52 -2.35
N LEU A 169 -5.24 -18.08 -1.77
CA LEU A 169 -5.01 -18.08 -0.34
C LEU A 169 -4.74 -16.66 0.19
N ARG A 170 -4.05 -15.82 -0.59
CA ARG A 170 -3.81 -14.41 -0.25
C ARG A 170 -5.11 -13.63 -0.09
N VAL A 171 -6.08 -13.82 -1.00
CA VAL A 171 -7.41 -13.20 -0.89
C VAL A 171 -8.11 -13.62 0.40
N GLN A 172 -8.12 -14.93 0.71
CA GLN A 172 -8.73 -15.45 1.92
C GLN A 172 -8.05 -14.85 3.17
N MET A 173 -6.73 -14.87 3.22
CA MET A 173 -5.96 -14.40 4.38
C MET A 173 -6.10 -12.89 4.61
N ARG A 174 -6.30 -12.08 3.56
CA ARG A 174 -6.62 -10.65 3.72
C ARG A 174 -7.93 -10.45 4.47
N LEU A 175 -8.98 -11.18 4.09
CA LEU A 175 -10.29 -11.11 4.77
C LEU A 175 -10.17 -11.54 6.25
N GLU A 176 -9.41 -12.59 6.53
CA GLU A 176 -9.15 -13.07 7.88
C GLU A 176 -8.38 -12.01 8.72
N LEU A 177 -7.35 -11.38 8.15
CA LEU A 177 -6.61 -10.30 8.80
C LEU A 177 -7.52 -9.10 9.14
N GLN A 178 -8.40 -8.72 8.21
CA GLN A 178 -9.34 -7.64 8.43
C GLN A 178 -10.33 -7.97 9.57
N GLN A 179 -10.85 -9.20 9.60
CA GLN A 179 -11.73 -9.66 10.68
C GLN A 179 -10.99 -9.73 12.02
N LEU A 180 -9.75 -10.22 12.00
CA LEU A 180 -8.91 -10.29 13.17
C LEU A 180 -8.65 -8.91 13.76
N HIS A 181 -8.26 -7.95 12.94
CA HIS A 181 -8.04 -6.57 13.40
C HIS A 181 -9.32 -5.96 14.01
N ARG A 182 -10.49 -6.17 13.39
CA ARG A 182 -11.78 -5.71 13.94
C ARG A 182 -12.09 -6.28 15.33
N ARG A 183 -11.65 -7.51 15.61
CA ARG A 183 -11.83 -8.17 16.92
C ARG A 183 -10.83 -7.66 17.94
N LEU A 184 -9.55 -7.56 17.57
CA LEU A 184 -8.47 -7.21 18.49
C LEU A 184 -8.36 -5.72 18.72
N LYS A 185 -8.69 -4.90 17.72
CA LYS A 185 -8.57 -3.43 17.70
C LYS A 185 -7.18 -2.94 18.12
N THR A 186 -6.14 -3.72 17.89
CA THR A 186 -4.78 -3.40 18.27
C THR A 186 -4.13 -2.58 17.16
N THR A 187 -3.44 -1.51 17.51
CA THR A 187 -2.66 -0.66 16.59
C THR A 187 -1.73 -1.52 15.76
N SER A 188 -1.78 -1.37 14.45
CA SER A 188 -1.09 -2.27 13.51
C SER A 188 -0.35 -1.48 12.45
N LEU A 189 0.92 -1.82 12.25
CA LEU A 189 1.75 -1.32 11.17
C LEU A 189 2.10 -2.48 10.23
N TYR A 190 1.64 -2.39 8.99
CA TYR A 190 1.72 -3.46 8.00
C TYR A 190 2.54 -3.01 6.78
N VAL A 191 3.52 -3.81 6.40
CA VAL A 191 4.34 -3.57 5.19
C VAL A 191 3.90 -4.51 4.09
N THR A 192 3.74 -4.00 2.89
CA THR A 192 3.49 -4.78 1.69
C THR A 192 4.05 -4.10 0.43
N HIS A 193 4.22 -4.87 -0.62
CA HIS A 193 4.42 -4.38 -1.99
C HIS A 193 3.15 -4.54 -2.85
N ASP A 194 2.11 -5.19 -2.31
CA ASP A 194 0.83 -5.43 -3.00
C ASP A 194 -0.13 -4.26 -2.73
N GLN A 195 -0.48 -3.53 -3.80
CA GLN A 195 -1.40 -2.39 -3.72
C GLN A 195 -2.81 -2.82 -3.30
N VAL A 196 -3.25 -4.02 -3.69
CA VAL A 196 -4.59 -4.52 -3.33
C VAL A 196 -4.67 -4.75 -1.82
N GLU A 197 -3.58 -5.24 -1.20
CA GLU A 197 -3.50 -5.36 0.26
C GLU A 197 -3.60 -3.98 0.91
N ALA A 198 -2.85 -3.00 0.42
CA ALA A 198 -2.87 -1.64 0.95
C ALA A 198 -4.27 -1.01 0.85
N MET A 199 -4.91 -1.12 -0.31
CA MET A 199 -6.23 -0.52 -0.56
C MET A 199 -7.36 -1.21 0.22
N THR A 200 -7.21 -2.50 0.58
CA THR A 200 -8.29 -3.27 1.23
C THR A 200 -8.15 -3.39 2.74
N LEU A 201 -6.93 -3.38 3.27
CA LEU A 201 -6.68 -3.56 4.71
C LEU A 201 -6.56 -2.24 5.46
N ALA A 202 -6.02 -1.20 4.82
CA ALA A 202 -5.63 0.02 5.49
C ALA A 202 -6.82 0.91 5.88
N GLN A 203 -6.74 1.50 7.06
CA GLN A 203 -7.48 2.72 7.40
C GLN A 203 -6.74 3.95 6.87
N ARG A 204 -5.40 3.96 6.95
CA ARG A 204 -4.54 4.89 6.21
C ARG A 204 -3.40 4.13 5.53
N VAL A 205 -3.02 4.63 4.36
CA VAL A 205 -1.89 4.15 3.55
C VAL A 205 -0.76 5.17 3.64
N ILE A 206 0.46 4.67 3.79
CA ILE A 206 1.69 5.45 3.61
C ILE A 206 2.32 4.98 2.31
N VAL A 207 2.36 5.85 1.31
CA VAL A 207 3.07 5.59 0.06
C VAL A 207 4.52 6.03 0.22
N MET A 208 5.43 5.06 0.22
CA MET A 208 6.87 5.29 0.43
C MET A 208 7.62 5.32 -0.89
N ASN A 209 8.52 6.28 -1.04
CA ASN A 209 9.44 6.36 -2.18
C ASN A 209 10.80 6.91 -1.76
N LYS A 210 11.88 6.20 -2.07
CA LYS A 210 13.28 6.64 -1.83
C LYS A 210 13.51 7.24 -0.43
N GLY A 211 12.95 6.60 0.59
CA GLY A 211 13.09 6.99 2.00
C GLY A 211 12.17 8.13 2.46
N VAL A 212 11.22 8.55 1.64
CA VAL A 212 10.24 9.60 1.96
C VAL A 212 8.83 9.01 1.99
N ALA A 213 7.97 9.50 2.87
CA ALA A 213 6.53 9.29 2.79
C ALA A 213 5.94 10.31 1.80
N GLU A 214 5.71 9.89 0.55
CA GLU A 214 5.18 10.75 -0.52
C GLU A 214 3.76 11.23 -0.23
N GLN A 215 2.95 10.35 0.34
CA GLN A 215 1.59 10.67 0.76
C GLN A 215 1.16 9.74 1.90
N ILE A 216 0.44 10.32 2.85
CA ILE A 216 -0.25 9.60 3.93
C ILE A 216 -1.71 10.02 3.87
N GLY A 217 -2.62 9.05 3.74
CA GLY A 217 -4.06 9.31 3.65
C GLY A 217 -4.87 8.03 3.63
N THR A 218 -6.18 8.15 3.61
CA THR A 218 -7.08 7.00 3.41
C THR A 218 -6.84 6.38 2.03
N PRO A 219 -7.14 5.08 1.82
CA PRO A 219 -7.05 4.47 0.49
C PRO A 219 -7.76 5.29 -0.60
N SER A 220 -8.95 5.80 -0.29
CA SER A 220 -9.74 6.63 -1.22
C SER A 220 -9.02 7.94 -1.58
N GLU A 221 -8.46 8.65 -0.60
CA GLU A 221 -7.71 9.90 -0.85
C GLU A 221 -6.47 9.66 -1.71
N VAL A 222 -5.68 8.63 -1.38
CA VAL A 222 -4.46 8.29 -2.12
C VAL A 222 -4.77 7.91 -3.58
N TYR A 223 -5.91 7.22 -3.80
CA TYR A 223 -6.35 6.82 -5.14
C TYR A 223 -6.94 7.98 -5.94
N GLN A 224 -7.88 8.72 -5.34
CA GLN A 224 -8.63 9.78 -6.01
C GLN A 224 -7.87 11.11 -6.09
N ARG A 225 -6.99 11.40 -5.14
CA ARG A 225 -6.24 12.65 -5.05
C ARG A 225 -4.76 12.39 -4.80
N PRO A 226 -4.06 11.71 -5.75
CA PRO A 226 -2.63 11.47 -5.59
C PRO A 226 -1.86 12.78 -5.47
N ALA A 227 -0.97 12.89 -4.48
CA ALA A 227 -0.24 14.12 -4.18
C ALA A 227 0.88 14.41 -5.18
N SER A 228 1.34 13.39 -5.90
CA SER A 228 2.44 13.52 -6.86
C SER A 228 2.28 12.60 -8.06
N LEU A 229 3.05 12.84 -9.12
CA LEU A 229 3.19 11.96 -10.28
C LEU A 229 3.61 10.54 -9.87
N PHE A 230 4.48 10.46 -8.85
CA PHE A 230 4.89 9.16 -8.32
C PHE A 230 3.68 8.39 -7.76
N VAL A 231 2.89 9.01 -6.87
CA VAL A 231 1.72 8.34 -6.29
C VAL A 231 0.69 7.99 -7.36
N ALA A 232 0.44 8.89 -8.32
CA ALA A 232 -0.47 8.67 -9.44
C ALA A 232 -0.08 7.48 -10.31
N SER A 233 1.23 7.33 -10.60
CA SER A 233 1.76 6.23 -11.41
C SER A 233 1.95 4.93 -10.62
N PHE A 234 2.17 5.02 -9.31
CA PHE A 234 2.39 3.85 -8.46
C PHE A 234 1.08 3.20 -8.02
N ILE A 235 0.04 3.99 -7.69
CA ILE A 235 -1.24 3.48 -7.18
C ILE A 235 -2.24 3.29 -8.32
N GLY A 236 -2.69 2.06 -8.48
CA GLY A 236 -3.65 1.62 -9.50
C GLY A 236 -3.08 0.56 -10.44
N SER A 237 -3.94 -0.34 -10.92
CA SER A 237 -3.59 -1.37 -11.92
C SER A 237 -4.73 -1.47 -12.94
N PRO A 238 -4.52 -0.97 -14.17
CA PRO A 238 -3.34 -0.22 -14.65
C PRO A 238 -3.10 1.10 -13.92
N ALA A 239 -1.87 1.64 -14.06
CA ALA A 239 -1.51 2.95 -13.53
C ALA A 239 -2.29 4.09 -14.23
N MET A 240 -2.30 5.28 -13.63
CA MET A 240 -2.86 6.49 -14.25
C MET A 240 -2.14 6.80 -15.57
N ASN A 241 -2.90 7.10 -16.62
CA ASN A 241 -2.32 7.68 -17.84
C ASN A 241 -1.77 9.07 -17.52
N LEU A 242 -0.56 9.35 -17.99
CA LEU A 242 0.13 10.62 -17.76
C LEU A 242 0.57 11.19 -19.11
N PHE A 243 0.13 12.40 -19.43
CA PHE A 243 0.41 13.08 -20.69
C PHE A 243 1.17 14.37 -20.43
N ALA A 244 2.37 14.47 -20.98
CA ALA A 244 3.15 15.69 -20.91
C ALA A 244 2.60 16.74 -21.91
N GLY A 245 2.49 17.99 -21.45
CA GLY A 245 1.96 19.07 -22.26
C GLY A 245 2.07 20.43 -21.58
N SER A 246 1.30 21.39 -22.07
CA SER A 246 1.18 22.72 -21.49
C SER A 246 -0.25 23.23 -21.59
N VAL A 247 -0.59 24.23 -20.79
CA VAL A 247 -1.86 24.95 -20.93
C VAL A 247 -1.69 26.06 -21.95
N SER A 248 -2.69 26.26 -22.82
CA SER A 248 -2.70 27.34 -23.82
C SER A 248 -2.65 28.72 -23.14
N ALA A 249 -2.17 29.75 -23.88
CA ALA A 249 -2.03 31.13 -23.39
C ALA A 249 -3.36 31.72 -22.86
N ASP A 250 -4.48 31.31 -23.44
CA ASP A 250 -5.82 31.70 -23.00
C ASP A 250 -6.38 30.86 -21.82
N GLY A 251 -5.64 29.82 -21.40
CA GLY A 251 -6.06 28.91 -20.36
C GLY A 251 -7.18 27.92 -20.75
N CYS A 252 -7.63 27.92 -22.02
CA CYS A 252 -8.82 27.19 -22.45
C CYS A 252 -8.53 25.76 -22.96
N ALA A 253 -7.29 25.38 -23.16
CA ALA A 253 -6.94 24.05 -23.64
C ALA A 253 -5.65 23.52 -23.02
N PHE A 254 -5.56 22.20 -22.85
CA PHE A 254 -4.31 21.50 -22.63
C PHE A 254 -3.76 21.06 -23.99
N ILE A 255 -2.48 21.37 -24.24
CA ILE A 255 -1.79 21.10 -25.50
C ILE A 255 -0.73 20.03 -25.23
N LEU A 256 -0.88 18.86 -25.85
CA LEU A 256 0.12 17.80 -25.79
C LEU A 256 1.41 18.22 -26.47
N SER A 257 2.50 17.52 -26.19
CA SER A 257 3.83 17.84 -26.75
C SER A 257 3.93 17.79 -28.28
N ASP A 258 2.99 17.11 -28.95
CA ASP A 258 2.89 17.08 -30.44
C ASP A 258 1.91 18.09 -31.02
N GLY A 259 1.32 18.97 -30.18
CA GLY A 259 0.39 20.02 -30.56
C GLY A 259 -1.09 19.63 -30.55
N VAL A 260 -1.44 18.38 -30.25
CA VAL A 260 -2.84 17.96 -30.09
C VAL A 260 -3.46 18.71 -28.91
N ARG A 261 -4.66 19.28 -29.11
CA ARG A 261 -5.37 20.12 -28.13
C ARG A 261 -6.52 19.36 -27.50
N LEU A 262 -6.60 19.40 -26.15
CA LEU A 262 -7.74 18.99 -25.37
C LEU A 262 -8.42 20.24 -24.78
N PRO A 263 -9.63 20.60 -25.21
CA PRO A 263 -10.37 21.71 -24.60
C PRO A 263 -10.60 21.45 -23.09
N LEU A 264 -10.42 22.49 -22.28
CA LEU A 264 -10.72 22.46 -20.86
C LEU A 264 -12.09 23.10 -20.64
N GLU A 265 -13.00 22.37 -19.99
CA GLU A 265 -14.36 22.89 -19.65
C GLU A 265 -14.28 24.14 -18.78
N THR A 266 -13.34 24.15 -17.82
CA THR A 266 -13.09 25.31 -16.97
C THR A 266 -11.76 25.92 -17.38
N PRO A 267 -11.76 27.15 -17.92
CA PRO A 267 -10.51 27.85 -18.25
C PRO A 267 -9.61 28.03 -17.03
N ARG A 268 -8.31 27.89 -17.26
CA ARG A 268 -7.25 27.95 -16.24
C ARG A 268 -6.18 28.99 -16.59
N PRO A 269 -6.53 30.28 -16.69
CA PRO A 269 -5.59 31.32 -17.09
C PRO A 269 -4.37 31.43 -16.16
N GLN A 270 -4.53 31.07 -14.87
CA GLN A 270 -3.42 31.02 -13.90
C GLN A 270 -2.35 29.96 -14.24
N TRP A 271 -2.65 29.03 -15.15
CA TRP A 271 -1.73 28.00 -15.62
C TRP A 271 -1.25 28.23 -17.05
N ALA A 272 -1.59 29.39 -17.65
CA ALA A 272 -1.18 29.75 -19.00
C ALA A 272 0.32 29.53 -19.22
N ASP A 273 0.68 28.90 -20.34
CA ASP A 273 2.03 28.56 -20.77
C ASP A 273 2.85 27.67 -19.82
N ARG A 274 2.24 27.21 -18.72
CA ARG A 274 2.91 26.27 -17.80
C ARG A 274 3.01 24.89 -18.43
N ARG A 275 4.17 24.26 -18.25
CA ARG A 275 4.38 22.83 -18.51
C ARG A 275 3.77 22.00 -17.39
N LEU A 276 2.77 21.20 -17.75
CA LEU A 276 2.05 20.34 -16.82
C LEU A 276 2.01 18.92 -17.35
N THR A 277 1.74 17.99 -16.46
CA THR A 277 1.39 16.62 -16.80
C THR A 277 -0.10 16.42 -16.48
N LEU A 278 -0.87 16.08 -17.52
CA LEU A 278 -2.29 15.70 -17.39
C LEU A 278 -2.38 14.23 -17.00
N GLY A 279 -3.14 13.91 -15.96
CA GLY A 279 -3.42 12.56 -15.52
C GLY A 279 -4.88 12.17 -15.67
N ILE A 280 -5.16 10.95 -16.11
CA ILE A 280 -6.49 10.33 -16.06
C ILE A 280 -6.37 8.81 -15.85
N ARG A 281 -7.23 8.25 -15.00
CA ARG A 281 -7.24 6.81 -14.77
C ARG A 281 -7.92 6.06 -15.90
N PRO A 282 -7.44 4.85 -16.28
CA PRO A 282 -7.99 4.06 -17.36
C PRO A 282 -9.50 3.79 -17.26
N GLU A 283 -10.01 3.58 -16.05
CA GLU A 283 -11.43 3.31 -15.79
C GLU A 283 -12.34 4.53 -15.88
N HIS A 284 -11.78 5.73 -15.90
CA HIS A 284 -12.55 6.96 -16.10
C HIS A 284 -12.68 7.35 -17.57
N ILE A 285 -11.90 6.72 -18.45
CA ILE A 285 -11.96 6.93 -19.90
C ILE A 285 -13.14 6.14 -20.44
N GLN A 286 -13.98 6.79 -21.24
CA GLN A 286 -15.17 6.18 -21.85
C GLN A 286 -15.04 6.21 -23.36
N GLN A 287 -15.45 5.13 -24.02
CA GLN A 287 -15.59 5.15 -25.47
C GLN A 287 -16.78 6.03 -25.87
N THR A 288 -16.62 6.80 -26.94
CA THR A 288 -17.66 7.66 -27.49
C THR A 288 -17.76 7.50 -29.00
N THR A 289 -18.95 7.71 -29.56
CA THR A 289 -19.18 7.79 -31.00
C THR A 289 -19.00 9.20 -31.55
N SER A 290 -18.80 10.18 -30.66
CA SER A 290 -18.63 11.58 -31.04
C SER A 290 -17.27 11.82 -31.66
N ALA A 291 -17.20 12.44 -32.83
CA ALA A 291 -15.97 12.92 -33.46
C ALA A 291 -15.26 14.03 -32.63
N LEU A 292 -15.91 14.55 -31.59
CA LEU A 292 -15.34 15.48 -30.63
C LEU A 292 -14.49 14.74 -29.56
N GLY A 293 -14.57 13.41 -29.50
CA GLY A 293 -13.75 12.61 -28.61
C GLY A 293 -12.27 12.65 -29.01
N VAL A 294 -11.43 12.30 -28.04
CA VAL A 294 -9.98 12.14 -28.23
C VAL A 294 -9.71 10.93 -29.11
N PRO A 295 -9.04 11.06 -30.28
CA PRO A 295 -8.74 9.94 -31.16
C PRO A 295 -7.56 9.14 -30.61
N MET A 296 -7.79 7.89 -30.24
CA MET A 296 -6.76 6.94 -29.83
C MET A 296 -6.49 5.95 -30.95
N ALA A 297 -5.27 5.89 -31.45
CA ALA A 297 -4.84 4.80 -32.35
C ALA A 297 -4.63 3.52 -31.54
N LEU A 298 -5.53 2.53 -31.69
CA LEU A 298 -5.47 1.27 -30.95
C LEU A 298 -4.32 0.39 -31.45
N LEU A 299 -3.41 0.00 -30.55
CA LEU A 299 -2.29 -0.89 -30.84
C LEU A 299 -2.63 -2.34 -30.52
N THR A 300 -3.18 -2.61 -29.35
CA THR A 300 -3.53 -3.95 -28.90
C THR A 300 -4.67 -3.91 -27.88
N LEU A 301 -5.41 -5.01 -27.80
CA LEU A 301 -6.46 -5.24 -26.81
C LEU A 301 -6.04 -6.41 -25.92
N GLU A 302 -5.97 -6.16 -24.62
CA GLU A 302 -5.69 -7.19 -23.60
C GLU A 302 -7.00 -7.64 -22.97
N LEU A 303 -7.34 -8.93 -23.14
CA LEU A 303 -8.59 -9.52 -22.69
C LEU A 303 -8.41 -10.08 -21.28
N LEU A 304 -9.03 -9.47 -20.27
CA LEU A 304 -8.95 -9.90 -18.87
C LEU A 304 -10.16 -10.73 -18.41
N GLY A 305 -11.14 -10.94 -19.28
CA GLY A 305 -12.35 -11.71 -19.02
C GLY A 305 -13.49 -10.86 -18.47
N ALA A 306 -13.30 -10.14 -17.39
CA ALA A 306 -14.33 -9.24 -16.83
C ALA A 306 -14.38 -7.88 -17.53
N ASP A 307 -13.25 -7.41 -18.00
CA ASP A 307 -13.05 -6.17 -18.74
C ASP A 307 -11.90 -6.33 -19.74
N ASN A 308 -11.73 -5.37 -20.65
CA ASN A 308 -10.68 -5.32 -21.64
C ASN A 308 -9.82 -4.07 -21.40
N LEU A 309 -8.51 -4.17 -21.65
CA LEU A 309 -7.62 -3.01 -21.67
C LEU A 309 -7.22 -2.69 -23.11
N ALA A 310 -7.64 -1.53 -23.59
CA ALA A 310 -7.26 -1.01 -24.87
C ALA A 310 -5.98 -0.20 -24.72
N HIS A 311 -4.88 -0.70 -25.31
CA HIS A 311 -3.58 -0.03 -25.33
C HIS A 311 -3.40 0.68 -26.65
N GLY A 312 -3.09 1.96 -26.63
CA GLY A 312 -2.97 2.76 -27.83
C GLY A 312 -2.11 3.98 -27.68
N ARG A 313 -2.25 4.91 -28.63
CA ARG A 313 -1.56 6.21 -28.65
C ARG A 313 -2.54 7.35 -28.88
N TRP A 314 -2.32 8.41 -28.12
CA TRP A 314 -2.96 9.71 -28.28
C TRP A 314 -1.87 10.78 -28.27
N GLY A 315 -1.80 11.58 -29.33
CA GLY A 315 -0.75 12.60 -29.45
C GLY A 315 0.66 12.02 -29.30
N GLY A 316 0.92 10.87 -29.92
CA GLY A 316 2.21 10.19 -29.81
C GLY A 316 2.51 9.56 -28.46
N GLN A 317 1.75 9.85 -27.39
CA GLN A 317 1.93 9.34 -26.03
C GLN A 317 1.07 8.10 -25.79
N SER A 318 1.53 7.20 -24.91
CA SER A 318 0.77 5.96 -24.58
C SER A 318 -0.48 6.28 -23.79
N ILE A 319 -1.59 5.60 -24.12
CA ILE A 319 -2.86 5.67 -23.42
C ILE A 319 -3.41 4.25 -23.22
N ILE A 320 -3.98 4.00 -22.05
CA ILE A 320 -4.69 2.77 -21.72
C ILE A 320 -6.11 3.17 -21.33
N ALA A 321 -7.11 2.57 -21.98
CA ALA A 321 -8.51 2.73 -21.61
C ALA A 321 -9.06 1.38 -21.14
N ARG A 322 -9.87 1.39 -20.09
CA ARG A 322 -10.61 0.20 -19.65
C ARG A 322 -11.97 0.18 -20.33
N LEU A 323 -12.21 -0.87 -21.10
CA LEU A 323 -13.43 -1.07 -21.88
C LEU A 323 -14.27 -2.21 -21.27
N SER A 324 -15.57 -2.22 -21.57
CA SER A 324 -16.42 -3.37 -21.28
C SER A 324 -15.90 -4.63 -22.00
N HIS A 325 -16.11 -5.81 -21.42
CA HIS A 325 -15.74 -7.08 -22.04
C HIS A 325 -16.44 -7.33 -23.40
N GLU A 326 -17.58 -6.67 -23.65
CA GLU A 326 -18.31 -6.74 -24.92
C GLU A 326 -17.66 -5.90 -26.03
N GLU A 327 -16.87 -4.88 -25.66
CA GLU A 327 -16.20 -3.99 -26.60
C GLU A 327 -14.91 -4.62 -27.08
N MET A 328 -14.93 -5.11 -28.33
CA MET A 328 -13.81 -5.79 -28.97
C MET A 328 -13.38 -5.09 -30.27
N PRO A 329 -12.84 -3.85 -30.18
CA PRO A 329 -12.38 -3.14 -31.37
C PRO A 329 -11.19 -3.85 -32.03
N ALA A 330 -11.12 -3.77 -33.34
CA ALA A 330 -10.02 -4.38 -34.10
C ALA A 330 -8.70 -3.61 -33.87
N ALA A 331 -7.58 -4.33 -33.73
CA ALA A 331 -6.26 -3.70 -33.67
C ALA A 331 -6.01 -2.85 -34.93
N GLY A 332 -5.38 -1.68 -34.77
CA GLY A 332 -5.17 -0.72 -35.83
C GLY A 332 -6.35 0.24 -36.09
N SER A 333 -7.51 0.03 -35.43
CA SER A 333 -8.63 0.96 -35.52
C SER A 333 -8.37 2.23 -34.71
N VAL A 334 -9.16 3.29 -34.97
CA VAL A 334 -9.16 4.50 -34.17
C VAL A 334 -10.39 4.47 -33.27
N LEU A 335 -10.16 4.55 -31.97
CA LEU A 335 -11.22 4.73 -30.96
C LEU A 335 -11.35 6.21 -30.60
N TYR A 336 -12.58 6.68 -30.48
CA TYR A 336 -12.84 8.01 -29.94
C TYR A 336 -13.17 7.87 -28.45
N LEU A 337 -12.43 8.59 -27.61
CA LEU A 337 -12.49 8.51 -26.15
C LEU A 337 -12.99 9.81 -25.56
N SER A 338 -13.86 9.73 -24.58
CA SER A 338 -14.25 10.84 -23.73
C SER A 338 -13.38 10.84 -22.47
N LEU A 339 -12.84 12.00 -22.12
CA LEU A 339 -12.05 12.26 -20.93
C LEU A 339 -12.84 13.19 -20.01
N PRO A 340 -13.65 12.68 -19.07
CA PRO A 340 -14.51 13.51 -18.23
C PRO A 340 -13.70 14.54 -17.44
N PRO A 341 -14.04 15.84 -17.48
CA PRO A 341 -13.27 16.91 -16.82
C PRO A 341 -13.08 16.72 -15.32
N ALA A 342 -14.08 16.16 -14.64
CA ALA A 342 -14.03 15.87 -13.21
C ALA A 342 -13.00 14.77 -12.84
N ALA A 343 -12.58 13.96 -13.83
CA ALA A 343 -11.61 12.88 -13.64
C ALA A 343 -10.18 13.29 -14.05
N LEU A 344 -9.98 14.50 -14.51
CA LEU A 344 -8.67 15.01 -14.90
C LEU A 344 -7.87 15.46 -13.69
N HIS A 345 -6.62 15.06 -13.66
CA HIS A 345 -5.62 15.49 -12.69
C HIS A 345 -4.53 16.29 -13.39
N PHE A 346 -4.01 17.28 -12.72
CA PHE A 346 -2.92 18.09 -13.23
C PHE A 346 -1.76 18.08 -12.24
N PHE A 347 -0.54 17.90 -12.78
CA PHE A 347 0.68 17.89 -11.99
C PHE A 347 1.65 18.87 -12.61
N ASP A 348 2.37 19.60 -11.79
CA ASP A 348 3.50 20.41 -12.22
C ASP A 348 4.61 19.49 -12.74
N SER A 349 5.10 19.74 -13.96
CA SER A 349 6.06 18.83 -14.59
C SER A 349 7.45 18.89 -13.98
N ASP A 350 7.81 19.98 -13.31
CA ASP A 350 9.15 20.15 -12.73
C ASP A 350 9.22 19.57 -11.32
N SER A 351 8.25 19.86 -10.47
CA SER A 351 8.18 19.35 -9.09
C SER A 351 7.53 17.97 -8.99
N GLY A 352 6.73 17.58 -9.96
CA GLY A 352 5.90 16.38 -9.93
C GLY A 352 4.73 16.44 -8.96
N LEU A 353 4.47 17.58 -8.32
CA LEU A 353 3.40 17.75 -7.35
C LEU A 353 2.06 18.04 -8.03
N ARG A 354 0.98 17.59 -7.37
CA ARG A 354 -0.37 17.87 -7.81
C ARG A 354 -0.65 19.37 -7.79
N MET A 355 -1.26 19.86 -8.88
CA MET A 355 -1.80 21.21 -8.95
C MET A 355 -3.22 21.22 -8.36
N GLU A 356 -3.46 22.09 -7.41
CA GLU A 356 -4.82 22.33 -6.92
C GLU A 356 -5.57 23.22 -7.89
N SER A 357 -6.83 22.87 -8.14
CA SER A 357 -7.71 23.54 -9.10
C SER A 357 -8.34 24.82 -8.55
#